data_8977ce00500cfd58217d00207417d59c
#
_entry.id   8977ce00500cfd58217d00207417d59c
#
_cell.length_a   1.000
_cell.length_b   1.000
_cell.length_c   1.000
_cell.angle_alpha   90.00
_cell.angle_beta   90.00
_cell.angle_gamma   90.00
#
_symmetry.space_group_name_H-M   'P 1'
#
loop_
_entity.id
_entity.type
_entity.pdbx_description
1 polymer ?
#
loop_
_entity_poly.entity_id
_entity_poly.type
_entity_poly.pdbx_seq_one_letter_code
_entity_poly.pdbx_strand_id
1 'polypeptide(L)'
;MKDFYTFSDKQLEFKYALDQKPNPKDFEMHMHSKCEICCIFSGKGIFRIEGSEYLLEEGDIFIMRPAESHYIVPQKNIPYERISLHFDKELFSHFDPDGTLTEVFFNRPTGIGNRFNLKDLENTDIPMLIERLKEKSNNTRLHIISCLLPLLYELYSDFPFKKTDYSKSQDTRIVQIISYINDNLYKELSLDSLCEKFYISKSQLCRSFKKATASTVWEYITVKRLVFARELIESGLNPTQVYRQCGFSDYSAFYRAYKSHFAVSPKDKP
;
A
#
# COMPACT_ATOMS: atom_id res chain seq x y z
N MET A 1 10.08 -17.74 -16.33
CA MET A 1 9.41 -18.72 -15.46
C MET A 1 9.07 -17.98 -14.18
N LYS A 2 7.81 -18.06 -13.73
CA LYS A 2 7.38 -17.50 -12.44
C LYS A 2 7.34 -18.66 -11.45
N ASP A 3 8.07 -18.56 -10.36
CA ASP A 3 7.90 -19.44 -9.20
C ASP A 3 7.17 -18.66 -8.12
N PHE A 4 6.09 -19.22 -7.59
CA PHE A 4 5.32 -18.56 -6.56
C PHE A 4 4.58 -19.57 -5.70
N TYR A 5 4.34 -19.20 -4.46
CA TYR A 5 3.41 -19.88 -3.56
C TYR A 5 2.71 -18.86 -2.67
N THR A 6 1.51 -19.20 -2.25
CA THR A 6 0.62 -18.27 -1.55
C THR A 6 -0.08 -18.95 -0.39
N PHE A 7 -0.42 -18.15 0.60
CA PHE A 7 -1.40 -18.46 1.63
C PHE A 7 -2.42 -17.32 1.67
N SER A 8 -3.69 -17.62 1.88
CA SER A 8 -4.72 -16.59 2.03
C SER A 8 -5.84 -17.07 2.93
N ASP A 9 -6.23 -16.22 3.88
CA ASP A 9 -7.48 -16.30 4.62
C ASP A 9 -8.13 -14.91 4.71
N LYS A 10 -9.16 -14.76 5.57
CA LYS A 10 -9.88 -13.47 5.67
C LYS A 10 -8.99 -12.31 6.11
N GLN A 11 -8.04 -12.53 7.01
CA GLN A 11 -7.26 -11.48 7.66
C GLN A 11 -5.82 -11.40 7.19
N LEU A 12 -5.29 -12.46 6.58
CA LEU A 12 -3.88 -12.60 6.25
C LEU A 12 -3.71 -13.18 4.85
N GLU A 13 -2.90 -12.52 4.04
CA GLU A 13 -2.46 -13.02 2.75
C GLU A 13 -0.94 -12.97 2.69
N PHE A 14 -0.35 -14.03 2.20
CA PHE A 14 1.07 -14.16 1.99
C PHE A 14 1.34 -14.61 0.56
N LYS A 15 2.35 -14.01 -0.05
CA LYS A 15 2.80 -14.37 -1.39
C LYS A 15 4.32 -14.29 -1.45
N TYR A 16 4.96 -15.39 -1.78
CA TYR A 16 6.32 -15.41 -2.31
C TYR A 16 6.26 -15.42 -3.83
N ALA A 17 7.11 -14.69 -4.50
CA ALA A 17 7.21 -14.69 -5.95
C ALA A 17 8.64 -14.42 -6.42
N LEU A 18 9.13 -15.28 -7.33
CA LEU A 18 10.33 -15.09 -8.11
C LEU A 18 9.96 -15.01 -9.59
N ASP A 19 10.18 -13.86 -10.20
CA ASP A 19 9.95 -13.64 -11.62
C ASP A 19 11.30 -13.47 -12.33
N GLN A 20 11.69 -14.47 -13.12
CA GLN A 20 12.97 -14.47 -13.83
C GLN A 20 13.06 -13.42 -14.95
N LYS A 21 11.92 -13.02 -15.50
CA LYS A 21 11.83 -12.02 -16.57
C LYS A 21 10.60 -11.13 -16.33
N PRO A 22 10.65 -10.23 -15.34
CA PRO A 22 9.51 -9.41 -15.00
C PRO A 22 9.13 -8.51 -16.19
N ASN A 23 7.83 -8.44 -16.48
CA ASN A 23 7.29 -7.48 -17.43
C ASN A 23 6.64 -6.34 -16.62
N PRO A 24 7.10 -5.08 -16.77
CA PRO A 24 6.53 -3.96 -16.04
C PRO A 24 5.01 -3.78 -16.18
N LYS A 25 4.43 -4.27 -17.27
CA LYS A 25 2.98 -4.23 -17.49
C LYS A 25 2.18 -5.16 -16.57
N ASP A 26 2.83 -6.13 -15.94
CA ASP A 26 2.19 -7.06 -15.00
C ASP A 26 2.08 -6.46 -13.57
N PHE A 27 2.61 -5.25 -13.37
CA PHE A 27 2.68 -4.57 -12.08
C PHE A 27 1.91 -3.25 -12.15
N GLU A 28 0.58 -3.37 -12.21
CA GLU A 28 -0.30 -2.20 -12.26
C GLU A 28 -0.41 -1.53 -10.89
N MET A 29 -0.70 -0.23 -10.91
CA MET A 29 -1.01 0.52 -9.68
C MET A 29 -2.24 -0.08 -9.01
N HIS A 30 -2.13 -0.32 -7.73
CA HIS A 30 -3.22 -0.86 -6.92
C HIS A 30 -3.26 -0.23 -5.53
N MET A 31 -4.37 -0.47 -4.86
CA MET A 31 -4.64 -0.10 -3.47
C MET A 31 -5.48 -1.21 -2.86
N HIS A 32 -5.32 -1.44 -1.58
CA HIS A 32 -6.11 -2.43 -0.83
C HIS A 32 -6.42 -1.90 0.58
N SER A 33 -7.33 -2.59 1.28
CA SER A 33 -7.76 -2.24 2.65
C SER A 33 -6.89 -2.82 3.76
N LYS A 34 -5.81 -3.52 3.42
CA LYS A 34 -4.91 -4.18 4.37
C LYS A 34 -3.61 -3.41 4.54
N CYS A 35 -2.94 -3.59 5.67
CA CYS A 35 -1.51 -3.27 5.80
C CYS A 35 -0.70 -4.23 4.94
N GLU A 36 0.37 -3.75 4.31
CA GLU A 36 1.28 -4.60 3.53
C GLU A 36 2.73 -4.41 3.97
N ILE A 37 3.45 -5.52 4.03
CA ILE A 37 4.91 -5.56 4.09
C ILE A 37 5.40 -6.25 2.81
N CYS A 38 6.27 -5.57 2.07
CA CYS A 38 6.91 -6.12 0.87
C CYS A 38 8.42 -6.20 1.07
N CYS A 39 8.98 -7.42 1.14
CA CYS A 39 10.41 -7.67 1.30
C CYS A 39 11.04 -8.01 -0.05
N ILE A 40 12.12 -7.33 -0.43
CA ILE A 40 12.82 -7.49 -1.70
C ILE A 40 14.11 -8.28 -1.48
N PHE A 41 14.21 -9.45 -2.09
CA PHE A 41 15.41 -10.30 -2.04
C PHE A 41 16.35 -10.04 -3.20
N SER A 42 15.80 -9.83 -4.38
CA SER A 42 16.57 -9.47 -5.56
C SER A 42 15.73 -8.66 -6.52
N GLY A 43 16.39 -7.84 -7.34
CA GLY A 43 15.74 -7.06 -8.36
C GLY A 43 16.31 -5.65 -8.47
N LYS A 44 15.96 -5.01 -9.58
CA LYS A 44 16.19 -3.56 -9.80
C LYS A 44 14.94 -2.94 -10.38
N GLY A 45 14.75 -1.68 -10.12
CA GLY A 45 13.59 -0.95 -10.61
C GLY A 45 13.25 0.22 -9.71
N ILE A 46 11.99 0.64 -9.77
CA ILE A 46 11.44 1.72 -8.96
C ILE A 46 10.17 1.23 -8.30
N PHE A 47 10.09 1.37 -6.98
CA PHE A 47 8.83 1.24 -6.26
C PHE A 47 8.23 2.64 -6.08
N ARG A 48 7.00 2.82 -6.51
CA ARG A 48 6.26 4.07 -6.35
C ARG A 48 5.17 3.89 -5.31
N ILE A 49 5.16 4.78 -4.32
CA ILE A 49 4.17 4.77 -3.23
C ILE A 49 3.68 6.21 -3.06
N GLU A 50 2.38 6.44 -3.27
CA GLU A 50 1.77 7.78 -3.13
C GLU A 50 2.53 8.90 -3.87
N GLY A 51 3.05 8.57 -5.04
CA GLY A 51 3.84 9.50 -5.83
C GLY A 51 5.32 9.58 -5.44
N SER A 52 5.76 9.05 -4.32
CA SER A 52 7.17 8.94 -3.97
C SER A 52 7.86 7.80 -4.73
N GLU A 53 9.10 8.00 -5.13
CA GLU A 53 9.89 7.00 -5.86
C GLU A 53 11.04 6.48 -4.99
N TYR A 54 11.13 5.16 -4.91
CA TYR A 54 12.20 4.46 -4.23
C TYR A 54 12.92 3.57 -5.24
N LEU A 55 14.23 3.76 -5.38
CA LEU A 55 15.05 2.81 -6.14
C LEU A 55 15.13 1.50 -5.36
N LEU A 56 14.80 0.40 -6.03
CA LEU A 56 14.83 -0.93 -5.42
C LEU A 56 16.26 -1.38 -5.18
N GLU A 57 16.52 -1.80 -3.96
CA GLU A 57 17.75 -2.45 -3.54
C GLU A 57 17.43 -3.80 -2.85
N GLU A 58 18.38 -4.70 -2.89
CA GLU A 58 18.33 -5.94 -2.14
C GLU A 58 18.28 -5.65 -0.63
N GLY A 59 17.41 -6.36 0.08
CA GLY A 59 17.18 -6.16 1.50
C GLY A 59 16.18 -5.04 1.83
N ASP A 60 15.56 -4.43 0.82
CA ASP A 60 14.49 -3.46 1.07
C ASP A 60 13.25 -4.14 1.67
N ILE A 61 12.70 -3.48 2.68
CA ILE A 61 11.40 -3.79 3.28
C ILE A 61 10.54 -2.55 3.12
N PHE A 62 9.47 -2.67 2.34
CA PHE A 62 8.49 -1.61 2.18
C PHE A 62 7.26 -1.90 3.01
N ILE A 63 6.73 -0.86 3.65
CA ILE A 63 5.48 -0.92 4.40
C ILE A 63 4.46 0.02 3.77
N MET A 64 3.24 -0.48 3.55
CA MET A 64 2.10 0.28 3.04
C MET A 64 0.92 0.12 3.99
N ARG A 65 0.32 1.24 4.37
CA ARG A 65 -0.95 1.24 5.13
C ARG A 65 -2.13 1.07 4.18
N PRO A 66 -3.32 0.75 4.69
CA PRO A 66 -4.55 0.73 3.91
C PRO A 66 -4.68 1.98 3.03
N ALA A 67 -5.18 1.78 1.82
CA ALA A 67 -5.40 2.82 0.82
C ALA A 67 -4.14 3.60 0.35
N GLU A 68 -2.94 3.20 0.69
CA GLU A 68 -1.72 3.75 0.10
C GLU A 68 -1.53 3.19 -1.32
N SER A 69 -1.62 4.06 -2.34
CA SER A 69 -1.43 3.63 -3.73
C SER A 69 0.03 3.27 -3.99
N HIS A 70 0.25 2.13 -4.60
CA HIS A 70 1.60 1.69 -4.88
C HIS A 70 1.68 0.78 -6.11
N TYR A 71 2.86 0.76 -6.73
CA TYR A 71 3.20 -0.14 -7.81
C TYR A 71 4.71 -0.19 -8.02
N ILE A 72 5.15 -1.28 -8.65
CA ILE A 72 6.56 -1.50 -8.96
C ILE A 72 6.75 -1.43 -10.48
N VAL A 73 7.85 -0.80 -10.88
CA VAL A 73 8.36 -0.82 -12.25
C VAL A 73 9.68 -1.58 -12.24
N PRO A 74 9.64 -2.92 -12.32
CA PRO A 74 10.85 -3.72 -12.33
C PRO A 74 11.65 -3.51 -13.61
N GLN A 75 12.96 -3.61 -13.51
CA GLN A 75 13.83 -3.56 -14.69
C GLN A 75 13.70 -4.88 -15.46
N LYS A 76 13.47 -4.78 -16.77
CA LYS A 76 13.36 -5.96 -17.64
C LYS A 76 14.62 -6.81 -17.59
N ASN A 77 14.44 -8.12 -17.70
CA ASN A 77 15.51 -9.13 -17.76
C ASN A 77 16.42 -9.20 -16.51
N ILE A 78 16.04 -8.55 -15.41
CA ILE A 78 16.66 -8.74 -14.10
C ILE A 78 15.65 -9.53 -13.26
N PRO A 79 16.02 -10.69 -12.70
CA PRO A 79 15.14 -11.46 -11.82
C PRO A 79 14.64 -10.59 -10.69
N TYR A 80 13.36 -10.75 -10.35
CA TYR A 80 12.70 -10.01 -9.29
C TYR A 80 12.07 -10.98 -8.30
N GLU A 81 12.63 -11.01 -7.08
CA GLU A 81 12.24 -11.90 -6.00
C GLU A 81 11.72 -11.11 -4.81
N ARG A 82 10.54 -11.49 -4.30
CA ARG A 82 9.90 -10.80 -3.19
C ARG A 82 8.97 -11.68 -2.37
N ILE A 83 8.71 -11.23 -1.16
CA ILE A 83 7.56 -11.62 -0.35
C ILE A 83 6.63 -10.40 -0.24
N SER A 84 5.32 -10.63 -0.34
CA SER A 84 4.27 -9.67 0.03
C SER A 84 3.39 -10.28 1.10
N LEU A 85 3.21 -9.55 2.20
CA LEU A 85 2.35 -9.89 3.34
C LEU A 85 1.27 -8.82 3.45
N HIS A 86 0.00 -9.22 3.32
CA HIS A 86 -1.14 -8.34 3.54
C HIS A 86 -1.90 -8.82 4.77
N PHE A 87 -2.19 -7.91 5.68
CA PHE A 87 -2.91 -8.27 6.91
C PHE A 87 -3.81 -7.14 7.39
N ASP A 88 -4.92 -7.54 8.02
CA ASP A 88 -5.81 -6.58 8.67
C ASP A 88 -5.11 -5.99 9.89
N LYS A 89 -5.26 -4.69 10.10
CA LYS A 89 -4.65 -3.99 11.26
C LYS A 89 -5.11 -4.59 12.59
N GLU A 90 -6.30 -5.18 12.63
CA GLU A 90 -6.88 -5.84 13.80
C GLU A 90 -6.36 -7.26 14.03
N LEU A 91 -5.52 -7.81 13.13
CA LEU A 91 -5.02 -9.19 13.25
C LEU A 91 -4.38 -9.49 14.61
N PHE A 92 -3.74 -8.50 15.20
CA PHE A 92 -3.05 -8.60 16.48
C PHE A 92 -3.76 -7.91 17.64
N SER A 93 -4.97 -7.38 17.45
CA SER A 93 -5.70 -6.60 18.47
C SER A 93 -5.88 -7.32 19.79
N HIS A 94 -5.87 -8.65 19.80
CA HIS A 94 -5.96 -9.45 21.02
C HIS A 94 -4.68 -9.41 21.86
N PHE A 95 -3.52 -9.25 21.23
CA PHE A 95 -2.20 -9.17 21.88
C PHE A 95 -1.72 -7.73 22.04
N ASP A 96 -2.16 -6.87 21.16
CA ASP A 96 -1.77 -5.47 21.04
C ASP A 96 -3.03 -4.60 20.88
N PRO A 97 -3.82 -4.44 21.95
CA PRO A 97 -5.08 -3.69 21.90
C PRO A 97 -4.89 -2.20 21.59
N ASP A 98 -3.72 -1.66 21.90
CA ASP A 98 -3.38 -0.25 21.65
C ASP A 98 -2.89 -0.02 20.21
N GLY A 99 -2.64 -1.08 19.43
CA GLY A 99 -2.20 -1.01 18.04
C GLY A 99 -0.75 -0.57 17.85
N THR A 100 0.09 -0.76 18.86
CA THR A 100 1.51 -0.37 18.88
C THR A 100 2.29 -0.96 17.71
N LEU A 101 2.08 -2.25 17.41
CA LEU A 101 2.76 -2.95 16.31
C LEU A 101 2.45 -2.35 14.93
N THR A 102 1.32 -1.68 14.79
CA THR A 102 0.91 -1.07 13.52
C THR A 102 1.20 0.42 13.43
N GLU A 103 1.69 1.06 14.50
CA GLU A 103 2.05 2.49 14.50
C GLU A 103 3.00 2.85 13.37
N VAL A 104 3.96 1.99 13.05
CA VAL A 104 4.94 2.19 11.98
C VAL A 104 4.27 2.47 10.61
N PHE A 105 3.05 1.97 10.40
CA PHE A 105 2.28 2.21 9.18
C PHE A 105 1.56 3.56 9.21
N PHE A 106 1.05 3.97 10.37
CA PHE A 106 0.12 5.10 10.49
C PHE A 106 0.78 6.38 11.01
N ASN A 107 1.82 6.26 11.86
CA ASN A 107 2.49 7.41 12.48
C ASN A 107 3.58 8.02 11.58
N ARG A 108 3.28 8.17 10.28
CA ARG A 108 4.13 8.79 9.26
C ARG A 108 3.28 9.49 8.21
N PRO A 109 3.81 10.50 7.49
CA PRO A 109 3.12 11.07 6.35
C PRO A 109 2.89 10.02 5.26
N THR A 110 1.82 10.17 4.48
CA THR A 110 1.47 9.29 3.35
C THR A 110 2.56 9.31 2.28
N GLY A 111 3.02 8.15 1.85
CA GLY A 111 4.07 8.01 0.83
C GLY A 111 5.48 8.34 1.31
N ILE A 112 5.68 8.60 2.60
CA ILE A 112 6.97 8.95 3.19
C ILE A 112 7.29 7.98 4.32
N GLY A 113 8.58 7.60 4.44
CA GLY A 113 9.01 6.66 5.48
C GLY A 113 8.53 5.22 5.25
N ASN A 114 8.20 4.87 4.01
CA ASN A 114 7.72 3.54 3.64
C ASN A 114 8.83 2.49 3.57
N ARG A 115 10.11 2.89 3.42
CA ARG A 115 11.22 1.99 3.16
C ARG A 115 12.08 1.78 4.39
N PHE A 116 12.39 0.55 4.70
CA PHE A 116 13.52 0.10 5.53
C PHE A 116 14.48 -0.68 4.65
N ASN A 117 15.75 -0.75 5.03
CA ASN A 117 16.70 -1.65 4.38
C ASN A 117 17.44 -2.45 5.47
N LEU A 118 17.64 -3.73 5.23
CA LEU A 118 18.29 -4.64 6.20
C LEU A 118 19.67 -4.17 6.65
N LYS A 119 20.37 -3.37 5.81
CA LYS A 119 21.69 -2.82 6.12
C LYS A 119 21.64 -1.71 7.19
N ASP A 120 20.49 -1.07 7.33
CA ASP A 120 20.28 0.10 8.18
C ASP A 120 19.59 -0.26 9.51
N LEU A 121 19.13 -1.51 9.65
CA LEU A 121 18.46 -2.02 10.83
C LEU A 121 19.50 -2.56 11.83
N GLU A 122 19.37 -2.15 13.10
CA GLU A 122 20.29 -2.59 14.16
C GLU A 122 20.04 -4.05 14.55
N ASN A 123 18.81 -4.53 14.35
CA ASN A 123 18.43 -5.88 14.77
C ASN A 123 18.83 -6.94 13.76
N THR A 124 19.61 -7.90 14.21
CA THR A 124 20.13 -9.02 13.40
C THR A 124 19.13 -10.16 13.17
N ASP A 125 17.99 -10.16 13.85
CA ASP A 125 16.99 -11.23 13.74
C ASP A 125 16.05 -11.05 12.55
N ILE A 126 15.87 -9.82 12.04
CA ILE A 126 14.99 -9.53 10.91
C ILE A 126 15.35 -10.34 9.66
N PRO A 127 16.60 -10.43 9.20
CA PRO A 127 16.97 -11.27 8.06
C PRO A 127 16.55 -12.73 8.23
N MET A 128 16.74 -13.29 9.43
CA MET A 128 16.36 -14.67 9.72
C MET A 128 14.83 -14.87 9.65
N LEU A 129 14.05 -13.94 10.19
CA LEU A 129 12.59 -14.00 10.14
C LEU A 129 12.07 -13.96 8.70
N ILE A 130 12.66 -13.11 7.86
CA ILE A 130 12.29 -12.97 6.45
C ILE A 130 12.70 -14.22 5.67
N GLU A 131 13.90 -14.80 5.90
CA GLU A 131 14.32 -16.04 5.26
C GLU A 131 13.43 -17.23 5.66
N ARG A 132 12.99 -17.31 6.91
CA ARG A 132 12.03 -18.34 7.34
C ARG A 132 10.70 -18.24 6.61
N LEU A 133 10.23 -17.05 6.28
CA LEU A 133 9.02 -16.87 5.48
C LEU A 133 9.14 -17.43 4.05
N LYS A 134 10.37 -17.63 3.52
CA LYS A 134 10.60 -18.24 2.20
C LYS A 134 10.46 -19.78 2.23
N GLU A 135 10.32 -20.40 3.38
CA GLU A 135 10.21 -21.86 3.48
C GLU A 135 8.85 -22.36 2.99
N LYS A 136 8.80 -22.80 1.75
CA LYS A 136 7.57 -23.27 1.09
C LYS A 136 6.85 -24.40 1.84
N SER A 137 7.60 -25.28 2.52
CA SER A 137 7.06 -26.42 3.27
C SER A 137 6.22 -26.03 4.49
N ASN A 138 6.41 -24.81 5.00
CA ASN A 138 5.80 -24.32 6.22
C ASN A 138 4.76 -23.21 5.99
N ASN A 139 4.25 -23.06 4.77
CA ASN A 139 3.34 -21.99 4.40
C ASN A 139 1.94 -22.14 5.05
N THR A 140 1.90 -22.03 6.38
CA THR A 140 0.69 -22.09 7.21
C THR A 140 0.46 -20.75 7.90
N ARG A 141 -0.78 -20.47 8.30
CA ARG A 141 -1.10 -19.27 9.09
C ARG A 141 -0.19 -19.13 10.32
N LEU A 142 -0.01 -20.22 11.07
CA LEU A 142 0.80 -20.21 12.28
C LEU A 142 2.25 -19.85 11.99
N HIS A 143 2.82 -20.43 10.94
CA HIS A 143 4.20 -20.14 10.54
C HIS A 143 4.35 -18.66 10.13
N ILE A 144 3.44 -18.15 9.28
CA ILE A 144 3.48 -16.75 8.85
C ILE A 144 3.36 -15.81 10.04
N ILE A 145 2.41 -16.03 10.96
CA ILE A 145 2.23 -15.20 12.16
C ILE A 145 3.46 -15.28 13.08
N SER A 146 4.10 -16.46 13.24
CA SER A 146 5.29 -16.61 14.06
C SER A 146 6.51 -15.83 13.56
N CYS A 147 6.53 -15.46 12.28
CA CYS A 147 7.54 -14.58 11.71
C CYS A 147 7.08 -13.11 11.64
N LEU A 148 5.80 -12.88 11.32
CA LEU A 148 5.24 -11.55 11.12
C LEU A 148 5.19 -10.75 12.44
N LEU A 149 4.76 -11.37 13.54
CA LEU A 149 4.64 -10.67 14.82
C LEU A 149 5.97 -10.10 15.32
N PRO A 150 7.07 -10.88 15.42
CA PRO A 150 8.36 -10.33 15.79
C PRO A 150 8.89 -9.34 14.74
N LEU A 151 8.68 -9.57 13.44
CA LEU A 151 9.07 -8.63 12.40
C LEU A 151 8.42 -7.25 12.60
N LEU A 152 7.13 -7.21 12.91
CA LEU A 152 6.43 -5.96 13.21
C LEU A 152 7.00 -5.25 14.44
N TYR A 153 7.31 -6.01 15.49
CA TYR A 153 7.90 -5.46 16.70
C TYR A 153 9.26 -4.82 16.42
N GLU A 154 10.11 -5.48 15.64
CA GLU A 154 11.43 -4.95 15.27
C GLU A 154 11.32 -3.70 14.39
N LEU A 155 10.44 -3.71 13.40
CA LEU A 155 10.18 -2.52 12.55
C LEU A 155 9.64 -1.35 13.39
N TYR A 156 8.82 -1.63 14.40
CA TYR A 156 8.33 -0.62 15.33
C TYR A 156 9.47 -0.06 16.19
N SER A 157 10.33 -0.91 16.76
CA SER A 157 11.43 -0.47 17.65
C SER A 157 12.47 0.37 16.90
N ASP A 158 12.72 0.09 15.64
CA ASP A 158 13.65 0.86 14.80
C ASP A 158 13.01 2.14 14.22
N PHE A 159 11.68 2.25 14.24
CA PHE A 159 10.96 3.37 13.62
C PHE A 159 11.31 4.76 14.18
N PRO A 160 11.44 4.98 15.51
CA PRO A 160 11.76 6.27 16.07
C PRO A 160 13.15 6.80 15.70
N PHE A 161 14.08 5.89 15.41
CA PHE A 161 15.47 6.21 15.07
C PHE A 161 15.67 6.45 13.57
N LYS A 162 14.67 6.14 12.76
CA LYS A 162 14.73 6.31 11.32
C LYS A 162 14.76 7.78 10.97
N LYS A 163 15.94 8.30 10.61
CA LYS A 163 16.04 9.54 9.86
C LYS A 163 15.31 9.31 8.56
N THR A 164 14.21 10.01 8.36
CA THR A 164 13.38 9.94 7.17
C THR A 164 14.25 10.18 5.94
N ASP A 165 14.61 9.10 5.26
CA ASP A 165 15.22 9.14 3.96
C ASP A 165 14.13 9.56 2.97
N TYR A 166 14.01 10.90 2.82
CA TYR A 166 13.10 11.45 1.82
C TYR A 166 13.67 11.05 0.47
N SER A 167 12.95 10.21 -0.25
CA SER A 167 13.31 9.85 -1.62
C SER A 167 13.62 11.11 -2.42
N LYS A 168 14.81 11.16 -2.98
CA LYS A 168 15.22 12.24 -3.89
C LYS A 168 14.31 12.22 -5.11
N SER A 169 13.80 13.39 -5.45
CA SER A 169 13.24 13.79 -6.74
C SER A 169 11.87 13.23 -7.13
N GLN A 170 10.84 13.81 -6.55
CA GLN A 170 9.61 13.99 -7.31
C GLN A 170 9.17 15.46 -7.27
N ASP A 171 8.35 15.83 -8.26
CA ASP A 171 7.70 17.14 -8.26
C ASP A 171 7.00 17.31 -6.91
N THR A 172 7.65 18.01 -5.99
CA THR A 172 7.17 18.24 -4.62
C THR A 172 5.71 18.70 -4.62
N ARG A 173 5.29 19.35 -5.71
CA ARG A 173 3.93 19.81 -5.92
C ARG A 173 2.95 18.65 -6.11
N ILE A 174 3.33 17.61 -6.84
CA ILE A 174 2.45 16.43 -7.01
C ILE A 174 2.28 15.67 -5.70
N VAL A 175 3.32 15.52 -4.91
CA VAL A 175 3.24 14.93 -3.55
C VAL A 175 2.31 15.76 -2.66
N GLN A 176 2.39 17.09 -2.71
CA GLN A 176 1.49 17.98 -1.98
C GLN A 176 0.05 17.85 -2.45
N ILE A 177 -0.20 17.72 -3.76
CA ILE A 177 -1.54 17.51 -4.32
C ILE A 177 -2.11 16.15 -3.85
N ILE A 178 -1.32 15.10 -3.87
CA ILE A 178 -1.71 13.77 -3.39
C ILE A 178 -2.07 13.83 -1.89
N SER A 179 -1.23 14.45 -1.07
CA SER A 179 -1.52 14.65 0.36
C SER A 179 -2.82 15.42 0.55
N TYR A 180 -2.99 16.54 -0.16
CA TYR A 180 -4.22 17.34 -0.07
C TYR A 180 -5.48 16.54 -0.47
N ILE A 181 -5.41 15.73 -1.52
CA ILE A 181 -6.52 14.85 -1.93
C ILE A 181 -6.84 13.87 -0.80
N ASN A 182 -5.83 13.22 -0.22
CA ASN A 182 -6.01 12.25 0.87
C ASN A 182 -6.67 12.88 2.11
N ASP A 183 -6.28 14.10 2.46
CA ASP A 183 -6.82 14.83 3.61
C ASP A 183 -8.24 15.37 3.37
N ASN A 184 -8.72 15.37 2.11
CA ASN A 184 -9.99 15.96 1.74
C ASN A 184 -10.91 15.03 0.92
N LEU A 185 -10.73 13.71 1.02
CA LEU A 185 -11.50 12.71 0.25
C LEU A 185 -13.01 12.84 0.40
N TYR A 186 -13.48 13.24 1.59
CA TYR A 186 -14.89 13.41 1.91
C TYR A 186 -15.50 14.72 1.35
N LYS A 187 -14.66 15.65 0.89
CA LYS A 187 -15.10 16.93 0.29
C LYS A 187 -15.31 16.82 -1.21
N GLU A 188 -15.99 17.81 -1.75
CA GLU A 188 -16.04 17.98 -3.19
C GLU A 188 -14.64 18.38 -3.72
N LEU A 189 -14.10 17.53 -4.58
CA LEU A 189 -12.82 17.74 -5.25
C LEU A 189 -13.06 17.86 -6.75
N SER A 190 -12.47 18.86 -7.38
CA SER A 190 -12.50 19.03 -8.83
C SER A 190 -11.11 19.31 -9.37
N LEU A 191 -10.89 19.04 -10.67
CA LEU A 191 -9.63 19.39 -11.32
C LEU A 191 -9.40 20.90 -11.28
N ASP A 192 -10.47 21.70 -11.40
CA ASP A 192 -10.37 23.17 -11.42
C ASP A 192 -9.92 23.68 -10.04
N SER A 193 -10.54 23.20 -8.96
CA SER A 193 -10.16 23.57 -7.60
C SER A 193 -8.72 23.16 -7.24
N LEU A 194 -8.25 21.99 -7.71
CA LEU A 194 -6.88 21.57 -7.53
C LEU A 194 -5.91 22.44 -8.34
N CYS A 195 -6.25 22.76 -9.59
CA CYS A 195 -5.44 23.62 -10.45
C CYS A 195 -5.26 25.02 -9.85
N GLU A 196 -6.36 25.62 -9.37
CA GLU A 196 -6.36 26.93 -8.71
C GLU A 196 -5.51 26.92 -7.44
N LYS A 197 -5.77 25.93 -6.54
CA LYS A 197 -5.06 25.83 -5.25
C LYS A 197 -3.57 25.65 -5.39
N PHE A 198 -3.12 24.87 -6.37
CA PHE A 198 -1.71 24.52 -6.53
C PHE A 198 -1.00 25.28 -7.66
N TYR A 199 -1.67 26.26 -8.26
CA TYR A 199 -1.13 27.08 -9.35
C TYR A 199 -0.53 26.24 -10.48
N ILE A 200 -1.28 25.23 -10.96
CA ILE A 200 -0.87 24.30 -11.99
C ILE A 200 -1.93 24.23 -13.11
N SER A 201 -1.50 24.12 -14.36
CA SER A 201 -2.45 23.94 -15.44
C SER A 201 -3.07 22.53 -15.45
N LYS A 202 -4.30 22.38 -15.94
CA LYS A 202 -4.99 21.07 -16.06
C LYS A 202 -4.13 20.03 -16.78
N SER A 203 -3.53 20.41 -17.90
CA SER A 203 -2.71 19.51 -18.69
C SER A 203 -1.45 19.04 -17.95
N GLN A 204 -0.82 19.95 -17.21
CA GLN A 204 0.35 19.64 -16.40
C GLN A 204 -0.04 18.75 -15.21
N LEU A 205 -1.13 19.10 -14.49
CA LEU A 205 -1.65 18.29 -13.40
C LEU A 205 -1.92 16.85 -13.86
N CYS A 206 -2.74 16.66 -14.89
CA CYS A 206 -3.09 15.32 -15.37
C CYS A 206 -1.86 14.51 -15.81
N ARG A 207 -0.91 15.13 -16.51
CA ARG A 207 0.31 14.45 -16.97
C ARG A 207 1.23 14.07 -15.81
N SER A 208 1.52 15.02 -14.91
CA SER A 208 2.41 14.78 -13.77
C SER A 208 1.80 13.81 -12.77
N PHE A 209 0.49 13.93 -12.52
CA PHE A 209 -0.25 13.02 -11.65
C PHE A 209 -0.25 11.59 -12.20
N LYS A 210 -0.56 11.41 -13.48
CA LYS A 210 -0.52 10.09 -14.13
C LYS A 210 0.89 9.50 -14.15
N LYS A 211 1.93 10.34 -14.31
CA LYS A 211 3.32 9.88 -14.21
C LYS A 211 3.66 9.39 -12.80
N ALA A 212 3.17 10.06 -11.77
CA ALA A 212 3.46 9.75 -10.37
C ALA A 212 2.66 8.55 -9.85
N THR A 213 1.38 8.42 -10.23
CA THR A 213 0.43 7.45 -9.65
C THR A 213 0.00 6.35 -10.63
N ALA A 214 0.40 6.42 -11.90
CA ALA A 214 -0.07 5.58 -13.02
C ALA A 214 -1.60 5.65 -13.28
N SER A 215 -2.34 6.52 -12.59
CA SER A 215 -3.79 6.70 -12.74
C SER A 215 -4.17 8.16 -13.02
N THR A 216 -5.40 8.38 -13.46
CA THR A 216 -5.94 9.74 -13.53
C THR A 216 -6.28 10.24 -12.11
N VAL A 217 -6.33 11.55 -11.93
CA VAL A 217 -6.73 12.18 -10.64
C VAL A 217 -8.08 11.62 -10.17
N TRP A 218 -9.02 11.47 -11.10
CA TRP A 218 -10.39 11.04 -10.78
C TRP A 218 -10.47 9.55 -10.41
N GLU A 219 -9.78 8.68 -11.13
CA GLU A 219 -9.65 7.26 -10.78
C GLU A 219 -9.02 7.09 -9.40
N TYR A 220 -7.94 7.82 -9.13
CA TYR A 220 -7.27 7.81 -7.83
C TYR A 220 -8.23 8.21 -6.70
N ILE A 221 -8.92 9.34 -6.81
CA ILE A 221 -9.90 9.79 -5.81
C ILE A 221 -10.99 8.73 -5.61
N THR A 222 -11.52 8.19 -6.71
CA THR A 222 -12.58 7.19 -6.66
C THR A 222 -12.14 5.94 -5.93
N VAL A 223 -10.97 5.39 -6.27
CA VAL A 223 -10.46 4.17 -5.61
C VAL A 223 -10.17 4.42 -4.13
N LYS A 224 -9.58 5.56 -3.77
CA LYS A 224 -9.38 5.95 -2.36
C LYS A 224 -10.69 5.97 -1.57
N ARG A 225 -11.72 6.60 -2.13
CA ARG A 225 -13.06 6.66 -1.53
C ARG A 225 -13.68 5.27 -1.36
N LEU A 226 -13.47 4.38 -2.34
CA LEU A 226 -13.99 3.00 -2.29
C LEU A 226 -13.28 2.17 -1.23
N VAL A 227 -11.95 2.27 -1.11
CA VAL A 227 -11.20 1.56 -0.07
C VAL A 227 -11.64 2.04 1.32
N PHE A 228 -11.73 3.36 1.52
CA PHE A 228 -12.24 3.93 2.78
C PHE A 228 -13.69 3.49 3.07
N ALA A 229 -14.56 3.47 2.03
CA ALA A 229 -15.92 2.97 2.19
C ALA A 229 -15.97 1.49 2.61
N ARG A 230 -15.07 0.67 2.08
CA ARG A 230 -14.97 -0.74 2.45
C ARG A 230 -14.59 -0.91 3.92
N GLU A 231 -13.61 -0.17 4.42
CA GLU A 231 -13.23 -0.18 5.83
C GLU A 231 -14.42 0.16 6.74
N LEU A 232 -15.20 1.20 6.40
CA LEU A 232 -16.39 1.59 7.14
C LEU A 232 -17.49 0.51 7.11
N ILE A 233 -17.67 -0.17 5.99
CA ILE A 233 -18.64 -1.27 5.86
C ILE A 233 -18.17 -2.49 6.67
N GLU A 234 -16.92 -2.84 6.61
CA GLU A 234 -16.31 -3.93 7.39
C GLU A 234 -16.41 -3.67 8.90
N SER A 235 -16.32 -2.40 9.33
CA SER A 235 -16.57 -1.99 10.73
C SER A 235 -18.06 -2.03 11.13
N GLY A 236 -18.96 -2.40 10.22
CA GLY A 236 -20.39 -2.60 10.49
C GLY A 236 -21.32 -1.46 10.11
N LEU A 237 -20.82 -0.39 9.46
CA LEU A 237 -21.67 0.70 9.00
C LEU A 237 -22.51 0.29 7.77
N ASN A 238 -23.72 0.87 7.67
CA ASN A 238 -24.60 0.60 6.55
C ASN A 238 -24.11 1.27 5.26
N PRO A 239 -23.96 0.53 4.13
CA PRO A 239 -23.53 1.09 2.85
C PRO A 239 -24.32 2.32 2.37
N THR A 240 -25.62 2.39 2.71
CA THR A 240 -26.47 3.53 2.37
C THR A 240 -26.17 4.82 3.17
N GLN A 241 -25.36 4.73 4.20
CA GLN A 241 -24.87 5.87 4.98
C GLN A 241 -23.41 6.20 4.60
N VAL A 242 -22.63 5.15 4.36
CA VAL A 242 -21.19 5.23 4.08
C VAL A 242 -20.87 6.03 2.81
N TYR A 243 -21.66 5.88 1.73
CA TYR A 243 -21.33 6.52 0.47
C TYR A 243 -21.16 8.05 0.57
N ARG A 244 -22.00 8.72 1.37
CA ARG A 244 -21.90 10.18 1.59
C ARG A 244 -20.67 10.55 2.39
N GLN A 245 -20.36 9.78 3.42
CA GLN A 245 -19.17 10.00 4.25
C GLN A 245 -17.87 9.85 3.43
N CYS A 246 -17.92 9.04 2.36
CA CYS A 246 -16.81 8.83 1.45
C CYS A 246 -16.80 9.80 0.25
N GLY A 247 -17.65 10.81 0.24
CA GLY A 247 -17.64 11.87 -0.79
C GLY A 247 -18.33 11.51 -2.10
N PHE A 248 -19.17 10.46 -2.15
CA PHE A 248 -20.02 10.18 -3.31
C PHE A 248 -21.31 10.99 -3.24
N SER A 249 -21.72 11.56 -4.38
CA SER A 249 -22.94 12.38 -4.48
C SER A 249 -24.22 11.53 -4.46
N ASP A 250 -24.16 10.31 -5.01
CA ASP A 250 -25.31 9.40 -5.05
C ASP A 250 -24.92 7.93 -4.83
N TYR A 251 -25.88 7.17 -4.30
CA TYR A 251 -25.67 5.75 -3.98
C TYR A 251 -25.49 4.87 -5.23
N SER A 252 -26.12 5.22 -6.35
CA SER A 252 -26.04 4.40 -7.56
C SER A 252 -24.64 4.49 -8.20
N ALA A 253 -24.04 5.69 -8.21
CA ALA A 253 -22.66 5.88 -8.66
C ALA A 253 -21.68 5.12 -7.75
N PHE A 254 -21.85 5.25 -6.43
CA PHE A 254 -21.07 4.50 -5.44
C PHE A 254 -21.19 2.98 -5.67
N TYR A 255 -22.42 2.44 -5.76
CA TYR A 255 -22.66 1.02 -5.93
C TYR A 255 -21.99 0.46 -7.19
N ARG A 256 -22.13 1.15 -8.33
CA ARG A 256 -21.49 0.74 -9.59
C ARG A 256 -19.98 0.75 -9.48
N ALA A 257 -19.41 1.81 -8.93
CA ALA A 257 -17.97 1.93 -8.76
C ALA A 257 -17.42 0.85 -7.79
N TYR A 258 -18.12 0.62 -6.68
CA TYR A 258 -17.74 -0.39 -5.69
C TYR A 258 -17.76 -1.80 -6.29
N LYS A 259 -18.85 -2.17 -6.97
CA LYS A 259 -18.98 -3.48 -7.63
C LYS A 259 -17.95 -3.67 -8.76
N SER A 260 -17.68 -2.62 -9.52
CA SER A 260 -16.66 -2.67 -10.57
C SER A 260 -15.25 -2.87 -10.01
N HIS A 261 -14.95 -2.23 -8.87
CA HIS A 261 -13.60 -2.29 -8.27
C HIS A 261 -13.35 -3.56 -7.46
N PHE A 262 -14.32 -3.99 -6.64
CA PHE A 262 -14.17 -5.12 -5.73
C PHE A 262 -14.80 -6.43 -6.23
N ALA A 263 -15.49 -6.40 -7.36
CA ALA A 263 -16.26 -7.53 -7.92
C ALA A 263 -17.39 -8.08 -7.02
N VAL A 264 -17.65 -7.45 -5.88
CA VAL A 264 -18.71 -7.78 -4.91
C VAL A 264 -19.60 -6.56 -4.64
N SER A 265 -20.82 -6.78 -4.14
CA SER A 265 -21.67 -5.63 -3.77
C SER A 265 -21.30 -5.08 -2.39
N PRO A 266 -21.58 -3.78 -2.11
CA PRO A 266 -21.35 -3.20 -0.77
C PRO A 266 -22.16 -3.86 0.34
N LYS A 267 -23.21 -4.65 0.00
CA LYS A 267 -24.05 -5.38 0.95
C LYS A 267 -23.57 -6.80 1.20
N ASP A 268 -22.79 -7.34 0.30
CA ASP A 268 -22.24 -8.68 0.45
C ASP A 268 -21.10 -8.57 1.48
N LYS A 269 -21.27 -9.28 2.61
CA LYS A 269 -20.17 -9.37 3.58
C LYS A 269 -19.02 -10.15 2.95
N PRO A 270 -17.78 -9.67 3.07
CA PRO A 270 -16.61 -10.38 2.55
C PRO A 270 -16.41 -11.74 3.23
#